data_2a639ceee6a587f816ebf6ac89bc6a00
#
_entry.id   2a639ceee6a587f816ebf6ac89bc6a00
#
_cell.length_a   1.000
_cell.length_b   1.000
_cell.length_c   1.000
_cell.angle_alpha   90.00
_cell.angle_beta   90.00
_cell.angle_gamma   90.00
#
_symmetry.space_group_name_H-M   'P 1'
#
loop_
_entity.id
_entity.type
_entity.pdbx_description
1 polymer ?
#
loop_
_entity_poly.entity_id
_entity_poly.type
_entity_poly.pdbx_seq_one_letter_code
_entity_poly.pdbx_strand_id
1 'polypeptide(L)'
;VTVRENDVDGVDADGLDAKWQAAKASGDMEKFGGGFYGAKLGDGIFVFNGFFMTMRSAFVAPGASIHYYVVEWDPEDLKWSEFRGDLLGPTDPAAAPPASLRGEIYAEWKALGLPNEPFTGENGVHASASPLEGLAERANWLKASVSKDSFGKAALAAGVPRKALDSWFVDPRVRVKGGEAGSVFDMLEDLDADECLAAMLTIERE
;
A
#
# COMPACT_ATOMS: atom_id res chain seq x y z
N VAL A 1 -13.51 12.88 4.44
CA VAL A 1 -13.13 13.99 5.32
C VAL A 1 -11.70 13.70 5.75
N THR A 2 -10.76 14.53 5.33
CA THR A 2 -9.38 14.43 5.78
C THR A 2 -9.31 15.04 7.16
N VAL A 3 -9.11 14.24 8.21
CA VAL A 3 -8.80 14.76 9.53
C VAL A 3 -7.40 15.39 9.44
N ARG A 4 -7.30 16.69 9.66
CA ARG A 4 -6.00 17.35 9.78
C ARG A 4 -5.49 17.17 11.20
N GLU A 5 -4.18 17.07 11.35
CA GLU A 5 -3.53 17.24 12.64
C GLU A 5 -4.12 18.51 13.32
N ASN A 6 -4.68 18.38 14.52
CA ASN A 6 -5.41 19.39 15.30
C ASN A 6 -6.92 19.56 15.02
N ASP A 7 -7.57 18.76 14.17
CA ASP A 7 -9.04 18.83 14.00
C ASP A 7 -9.80 18.06 15.11
N VAL A 8 -9.10 17.35 16.00
CA VAL A 8 -9.65 16.65 17.15
C VAL A 8 -8.98 17.19 18.41
N ASP A 9 -9.44 18.33 18.91
CA ASP A 9 -9.12 18.92 20.22
C ASP A 9 -7.66 18.76 20.71
N GLY A 10 -6.66 19.05 19.87
CA GLY A 10 -5.25 18.98 20.23
C GLY A 10 -4.69 17.56 20.39
N VAL A 11 -5.37 16.56 19.90
CA VAL A 11 -4.88 15.17 19.89
C VAL A 11 -3.90 14.98 18.73
N ASP A 12 -2.66 14.59 19.06
CA ASP A 12 -1.68 14.21 18.06
C ASP A 12 -1.96 12.82 17.45
N ALA A 13 -1.11 12.37 16.53
CA ALA A 13 -1.29 11.11 15.83
C ALA A 13 -1.36 9.91 16.78
N ASP A 14 -0.50 9.87 17.80
CA ASP A 14 -0.44 8.77 18.77
C ASP A 14 -1.67 8.77 19.69
N GLY A 15 -2.09 9.96 20.14
CA GLY A 15 -3.32 10.11 20.91
C GLY A 15 -4.57 9.73 20.13
N LEU A 16 -4.59 10.00 18.81
CA LEU A 16 -5.68 9.57 17.93
C LEU A 16 -5.69 8.06 17.76
N ASP A 17 -4.52 7.44 17.56
CA ASP A 17 -4.43 5.97 17.46
C ASP A 17 -4.84 5.30 18.77
N ALA A 18 -4.42 5.81 19.91
CA ALA A 18 -4.86 5.27 21.21
C ALA A 18 -6.39 5.28 21.36
N LYS A 19 -7.05 6.36 20.97
CA LYS A 19 -8.52 6.45 20.93
C LYS A 19 -9.12 5.48 19.91
N TRP A 20 -8.49 5.32 18.76
CA TRP A 20 -8.89 4.37 17.72
C TRP A 20 -8.82 2.92 18.19
N GLN A 21 -7.72 2.51 18.86
CA GLN A 21 -7.58 1.18 19.43
C GLN A 21 -8.60 0.93 20.54
N ALA A 22 -8.91 1.94 21.36
CA ALA A 22 -9.96 1.85 22.37
C ALA A 22 -11.34 1.63 21.73
N ALA A 23 -11.68 2.37 20.68
CA ALA A 23 -12.93 2.20 19.94
C ALA A 23 -13.02 0.81 19.26
N LYS A 24 -11.91 0.30 18.75
CA LYS A 24 -11.82 -1.06 18.23
C LYS A 24 -12.10 -2.10 19.32
N ALA A 25 -11.52 -1.94 20.50
CA ALA A 25 -11.70 -2.85 21.63
C ALA A 25 -13.13 -2.82 22.21
N SER A 26 -13.78 -1.65 22.21
CA SER A 26 -15.18 -1.49 22.67
C SER A 26 -16.23 -1.92 21.64
N GLY A 27 -15.84 -2.18 20.38
CA GLY A 27 -16.78 -2.49 19.30
C GLY A 27 -17.45 -1.26 18.65
N ASP A 28 -16.94 -0.06 18.91
CA ASP A 28 -17.41 1.20 18.32
C ASP A 28 -16.78 1.48 16.95
N MET A 29 -16.24 0.45 16.30
CA MET A 29 -15.63 0.53 14.97
C MET A 29 -16.44 -0.29 13.98
N GLU A 30 -16.67 0.26 12.79
CA GLU A 30 -17.37 -0.36 11.68
C GLU A 30 -16.49 -0.39 10.43
N LYS A 31 -16.54 -1.50 9.70
CA LYS A 31 -15.86 -1.66 8.41
C LYS A 31 -16.85 -1.35 7.28
N PHE A 32 -16.57 -0.34 6.48
CA PHE A 32 -17.40 0.07 5.34
C PHE A 32 -16.95 -0.55 4.00
N GLY A 33 -15.72 -1.04 3.95
CA GLY A 33 -15.16 -1.64 2.73
C GLY A 33 -13.71 -2.09 2.91
N GLY A 34 -13.04 -2.50 1.84
CA GLY A 34 -11.62 -2.81 1.85
C GLY A 34 -10.82 -1.61 2.32
N GLY A 35 -10.06 -1.76 3.40
CA GLY A 35 -9.24 -0.69 3.98
C GLY A 35 -9.99 0.53 4.51
N PHE A 36 -11.35 0.53 4.54
CA PHE A 36 -12.15 1.68 4.95
C PHE A 36 -12.95 1.37 6.21
N TYR A 37 -12.57 2.01 7.29
CA TYR A 37 -13.14 1.85 8.62
C TYR A 37 -13.57 3.19 9.20
N GLY A 38 -14.66 3.20 9.98
CA GLY A 38 -15.07 4.31 10.80
C GLY A 38 -15.13 3.90 12.28
N ALA A 39 -14.79 4.81 13.17
CA ALA A 39 -14.93 4.60 14.60
C ALA A 39 -15.58 5.81 15.24
N LYS A 40 -16.43 5.55 16.24
CA LYS A 40 -16.95 6.57 17.13
C LYS A 40 -15.95 6.71 18.29
N LEU A 41 -15.24 7.80 18.30
CA LEU A 41 -14.43 8.21 19.44
C LEU A 41 -15.33 8.94 20.43
N GLY A 42 -15.05 8.94 21.72
CA GLY A 42 -15.88 9.64 22.70
C GLY A 42 -16.35 11.05 22.25
N ASP A 43 -17.31 11.62 22.95
CA ASP A 43 -17.81 12.99 22.68
C ASP A 43 -18.52 13.21 21.32
N GLY A 44 -18.98 12.14 20.68
CA GLY A 44 -19.73 12.24 19.42
C GLY A 44 -18.87 12.46 18.17
N ILE A 45 -17.55 12.34 18.30
CA ILE A 45 -16.60 12.45 17.20
C ILE A 45 -16.56 11.14 16.43
N PHE A 46 -16.67 11.21 15.10
CA PHE A 46 -16.49 10.09 14.18
C PHE A 46 -15.23 10.30 13.37
N VAL A 47 -14.38 9.28 13.35
CA VAL A 47 -13.11 9.31 12.61
C VAL A 47 -13.08 8.17 11.63
N PHE A 48 -12.59 8.42 10.41
CA PHE A 48 -12.33 7.41 9.40
C PHE A 48 -10.84 7.11 9.35
N ASN A 49 -10.48 5.81 9.35
CA ASN A 49 -9.10 5.32 9.27
C ASN A 49 -8.15 6.06 10.24
N GLY A 50 -8.54 6.20 11.51
CA GLY A 50 -7.78 6.96 12.51
C GLY A 50 -6.34 6.48 12.71
N PHE A 51 -6.06 5.19 12.48
CA PHE A 51 -4.72 4.61 12.48
C PHE A 51 -3.77 5.19 11.42
N PHE A 52 -4.33 5.77 10.34
CA PHE A 52 -3.53 6.28 9.22
C PHE A 52 -2.60 7.43 9.64
N MET A 53 -2.98 8.22 10.61
CA MET A 53 -2.17 9.37 11.06
C MET A 53 -0.86 8.92 11.70
N THR A 54 -0.88 7.89 12.54
CA THR A 54 0.34 7.31 13.16
C THR A 54 1.21 6.64 12.10
N MET A 55 0.62 5.86 11.19
CA MET A 55 1.36 5.29 10.06
C MET A 55 2.05 6.37 9.24
N ARG A 56 1.31 7.44 8.89
CA ARG A 56 1.84 8.56 8.13
C ARG A 56 2.96 9.31 8.87
N SER A 57 2.85 9.45 10.19
CA SER A 57 3.82 10.21 10.98
C SER A 57 5.23 9.66 10.86
N ALA A 58 5.39 8.35 10.77
CA ALA A 58 6.68 7.69 10.58
C ALA A 58 7.39 8.13 9.28
N PHE A 59 6.63 8.46 8.23
CA PHE A 59 7.18 8.88 6.93
C PHE A 59 7.44 10.37 6.82
N VAL A 60 6.76 11.20 7.61
CA VAL A 60 6.86 12.67 7.54
C VAL A 60 7.62 13.29 8.70
N ALA A 61 8.03 12.51 9.69
CA ALA A 61 8.83 12.98 10.80
C ALA A 61 10.16 13.60 10.32
N PRO A 62 10.65 14.67 10.95
CA PRO A 62 11.95 15.23 10.63
C PRO A 62 13.06 14.16 10.74
N GLY A 63 13.83 13.99 9.66
CA GLY A 63 14.89 12.97 9.59
C GLY A 63 14.41 11.57 9.19
N ALA A 64 13.12 11.37 8.94
CA ALA A 64 12.61 10.11 8.39
C ALA A 64 13.27 9.81 7.05
N SER A 65 13.58 8.54 6.83
CA SER A 65 14.17 8.06 5.58
C SER A 65 13.60 6.69 5.23
N ILE A 66 13.63 6.36 3.95
CA ILE A 66 13.33 5.03 3.44
C ILE A 66 14.56 4.49 2.70
N HIS A 67 14.81 3.20 2.81
CA HIS A 67 15.73 2.49 1.95
C HIS A 67 14.91 1.79 0.87
N TYR A 68 15.31 1.93 -0.38
CA TYR A 68 14.58 1.31 -1.49
C TYR A 68 15.52 0.52 -2.37
N TYR A 69 14.93 -0.50 -3.02
CA TYR A 69 15.60 -1.32 -4.01
C TYR A 69 14.73 -1.39 -5.25
N VAL A 70 15.34 -1.27 -6.42
CA VAL A 70 14.70 -1.65 -7.68
C VAL A 70 15.15 -3.08 -7.96
N VAL A 71 14.20 -3.98 -7.97
CA VAL A 71 14.45 -5.40 -8.21
C VAL A 71 13.90 -5.81 -9.57
N GLU A 72 14.54 -6.76 -10.21
CA GLU A 72 14.14 -7.30 -11.51
C GLU A 72 14.29 -8.80 -11.47
N TRP A 73 13.33 -9.52 -11.97
CA TRP A 73 13.36 -10.98 -12.07
C TRP A 73 12.60 -11.45 -13.31
N ASP A 74 12.86 -12.67 -13.73
CA ASP A 74 12.12 -13.33 -14.81
C ASP A 74 10.77 -13.85 -14.25
N PRO A 75 9.63 -13.51 -14.86
CA PRO A 75 8.33 -14.00 -14.39
C PRO A 75 8.14 -15.52 -14.56
N GLU A 76 9.02 -16.21 -15.32
CA GLU A 76 9.05 -17.67 -15.34
C GLU A 76 9.73 -18.27 -14.10
N ASP A 77 10.63 -17.52 -13.44
CA ASP A 77 11.33 -17.94 -12.24
C ASP A 77 10.59 -17.59 -10.96
N LEU A 78 9.84 -16.48 -10.94
CA LEU A 78 9.14 -15.99 -9.75
C LEU A 78 7.89 -15.19 -10.16
N LYS A 79 6.75 -15.58 -9.63
CA LYS A 79 5.49 -14.83 -9.83
C LYS A 79 5.42 -13.61 -8.90
N TRP A 80 4.67 -12.59 -9.32
CA TRP A 80 4.49 -11.39 -8.49
C TRP A 80 3.85 -11.72 -7.14
N SER A 81 2.85 -12.60 -7.15
CA SER A 81 2.20 -13.11 -5.94
C SER A 81 3.13 -13.88 -5.01
N GLU A 82 4.06 -14.69 -5.56
CA GLU A 82 5.07 -15.41 -4.80
C GLU A 82 6.13 -14.46 -4.21
N PHE A 83 6.55 -13.46 -4.98
CA PHE A 83 7.44 -12.41 -4.49
C PHE A 83 6.86 -11.71 -3.26
N ARG A 84 5.59 -11.33 -3.31
CA ARG A 84 4.90 -10.65 -2.21
C ARG A 84 4.50 -11.59 -1.07
N GLY A 85 3.93 -12.75 -1.40
CA GLY A 85 3.38 -13.68 -0.42
C GLY A 85 4.44 -14.54 0.27
N ASP A 86 5.41 -15.04 -0.48
CA ASP A 86 6.38 -16.02 0.03
C ASP A 86 7.74 -15.38 0.35
N LEU A 87 8.29 -14.55 -0.54
CA LEU A 87 9.59 -13.94 -0.32
C LEU A 87 9.49 -12.79 0.71
N LEU A 88 8.53 -11.87 0.55
CA LEU A 88 8.31 -10.83 1.55
C LEU A 88 7.57 -11.34 2.78
N GLY A 89 6.58 -12.18 2.57
CA GLY A 89 5.63 -12.64 3.58
C GLY A 89 4.36 -11.78 3.64
N PRO A 90 3.28 -12.30 4.26
CA PRO A 90 2.00 -11.61 4.41
C PRO A 90 2.14 -10.34 5.25
N THR A 91 1.14 -9.45 5.16
CA THR A 91 1.11 -8.16 5.85
C THR A 91 1.22 -8.29 7.38
N ASP A 92 0.67 -9.35 7.96
CA ASP A 92 0.87 -9.69 9.36
C ASP A 92 2.19 -10.49 9.52
N PRO A 93 3.24 -9.89 10.10
CA PRO A 93 4.53 -10.55 10.25
C PRO A 93 4.49 -11.75 11.21
N ALA A 94 3.54 -11.79 12.15
CA ALA A 94 3.36 -12.94 13.05
C ALA A 94 2.87 -14.19 12.31
N ALA A 95 2.20 -14.02 11.17
CA ALA A 95 1.75 -15.10 10.29
C ALA A 95 2.74 -15.40 9.15
N ALA A 96 3.84 -14.66 9.06
CA ALA A 96 4.78 -14.78 7.95
C ALA A 96 5.63 -16.07 8.06
N PRO A 97 5.92 -16.75 6.92
CA PRO A 97 6.86 -17.85 6.91
C PRO A 97 8.22 -17.43 7.49
N PRO A 98 8.87 -18.28 8.31
CA PRO A 98 10.16 -17.94 8.94
C PRO A 98 11.27 -17.56 7.96
N ALA A 99 11.22 -18.06 6.72
CA ALA A 99 12.18 -17.78 5.68
C ALA A 99 11.82 -16.56 4.82
N SER A 100 10.68 -15.91 5.07
CA SER A 100 10.32 -14.67 4.40
C SER A 100 10.97 -13.47 5.10
N LEU A 101 11.14 -12.36 4.37
CA LEU A 101 11.73 -11.14 4.94
C LEU A 101 10.97 -10.65 6.19
N ARG A 102 9.64 -10.65 6.17
CA ARG A 102 8.83 -10.26 7.33
C ARG A 102 8.94 -11.24 8.48
N GLY A 103 9.04 -12.55 8.18
CA GLY A 103 9.28 -13.58 9.19
C GLY A 103 10.63 -13.42 9.87
N GLU A 104 11.69 -13.15 9.11
CA GLU A 104 13.03 -12.90 9.65
C GLU A 104 13.06 -11.61 10.49
N ILE A 105 12.50 -10.51 9.99
CA ILE A 105 12.39 -9.26 10.75
C ILE A 105 11.61 -9.48 12.05
N TYR A 106 10.50 -10.21 12.00
CA TYR A 106 9.69 -10.55 13.16
C TYR A 106 10.46 -11.38 14.18
N ALA A 107 11.24 -12.35 13.75
CA ALA A 107 12.03 -13.19 14.64
C ALA A 107 13.21 -12.43 15.28
N GLU A 108 13.81 -11.51 14.55
CA GLU A 108 15.06 -10.85 14.94
C GLU A 108 14.91 -9.37 15.33
N TRP A 109 13.70 -8.86 15.48
CA TRP A 109 13.43 -7.43 15.65
C TRP A 109 14.26 -6.75 16.75
N LYS A 110 14.53 -7.46 17.88
CA LYS A 110 15.38 -6.93 18.98
C LYS A 110 16.83 -6.79 18.55
N ALA A 111 17.35 -7.80 17.85
CA ALA A 111 18.72 -7.80 17.33
C ALA A 111 18.92 -6.74 16.23
N LEU A 112 17.87 -6.47 15.46
CA LEU A 112 17.82 -5.41 14.46
C LEU A 112 17.67 -4.00 15.07
N GLY A 113 17.44 -3.91 16.38
CA GLY A 113 17.30 -2.62 17.07
C GLY A 113 15.96 -1.93 16.83
N LEU A 114 14.93 -2.66 16.44
CA LEU A 114 13.59 -2.09 16.30
C LEU A 114 13.00 -1.76 17.67
N PRO A 115 12.28 -0.65 17.83
CA PRO A 115 11.75 -0.22 19.12
C PRO A 115 10.63 -1.12 19.64
N ASN A 116 9.88 -1.74 18.75
CA ASN A 116 8.73 -2.59 19.06
C ASN A 116 8.74 -3.86 18.21
N GLU A 117 8.02 -4.88 18.67
CA GLU A 117 7.73 -6.06 17.88
C GLU A 117 6.90 -5.65 16.64
N PRO A 118 7.30 -6.08 15.44
CA PRO A 118 6.58 -5.76 14.22
C PRO A 118 5.13 -6.27 14.25
N PHE A 119 4.23 -5.51 13.64
CA PHE A 119 2.82 -5.85 13.53
C PHE A 119 2.27 -5.37 12.17
N THR A 120 1.03 -5.66 11.86
CA THR A 120 0.41 -5.36 10.55
C THR A 120 0.62 -3.92 10.07
N GLY A 121 0.59 -2.93 10.98
CA GLY A 121 0.79 -1.50 10.66
C GLY A 121 2.26 -1.09 10.55
N GLU A 122 3.19 -1.92 11.05
CA GLU A 122 4.62 -1.63 11.10
C GLU A 122 5.41 -2.93 10.90
N ASN A 123 5.38 -3.45 9.67
CA ASN A 123 5.86 -4.78 9.32
C ASN A 123 7.24 -4.82 8.65
N GLY A 124 7.93 -3.68 8.61
CA GLY A 124 9.34 -3.57 8.24
C GLY A 124 9.63 -3.42 6.76
N VAL A 125 8.79 -3.94 5.86
CA VAL A 125 9.05 -3.91 4.42
C VAL A 125 7.78 -3.73 3.61
N HIS A 126 7.86 -2.96 2.53
CA HIS A 126 6.82 -2.77 1.53
C HIS A 126 7.30 -3.29 0.17
N ALA A 127 6.38 -3.79 -0.63
CA ALA A 127 6.60 -4.04 -2.05
C ALA A 127 5.38 -3.57 -2.85
N SER A 128 5.65 -3.03 -4.02
CA SER A 128 4.60 -2.64 -4.96
C SER A 128 3.64 -3.80 -5.22
N ALA A 129 2.33 -3.54 -5.20
CA ALA A 129 1.31 -4.58 -5.35
C ALA A 129 1.26 -5.17 -6.77
N SER A 130 1.77 -4.43 -7.77
CA SER A 130 1.75 -4.84 -9.16
C SER A 130 2.84 -4.12 -9.99
N PRO A 131 3.09 -4.55 -11.23
CA PRO A 131 3.96 -3.82 -12.16
C PRO A 131 3.54 -2.35 -12.38
N LEU A 132 2.24 -2.05 -12.39
CA LEU A 132 1.76 -0.68 -12.52
C LEU A 132 2.09 0.16 -11.29
N GLU A 133 1.83 -0.36 -10.09
CA GLU A 133 2.19 0.34 -8.86
C GLU A 133 3.70 0.52 -8.77
N GLY A 134 4.49 -0.50 -9.11
CA GLY A 134 5.95 -0.39 -9.18
C GLY A 134 6.43 0.70 -10.15
N LEU A 135 5.78 0.87 -11.30
CA LEU A 135 6.06 1.97 -12.21
C LEU A 135 5.68 3.32 -11.58
N ALA A 136 4.51 3.42 -10.93
CA ALA A 136 4.05 4.63 -10.26
C ALA A 136 5.00 5.04 -9.13
N GLU A 137 5.42 4.09 -8.29
CA GLU A 137 6.37 4.32 -7.21
C GLU A 137 7.75 4.74 -7.73
N ARG A 138 8.29 4.08 -8.75
CA ARG A 138 9.55 4.52 -9.38
C ARG A 138 9.45 5.91 -9.99
N ALA A 139 8.32 6.23 -10.62
CA ALA A 139 8.10 7.58 -11.16
C ALA A 139 8.02 8.63 -10.04
N ASN A 140 7.35 8.30 -8.91
CA ASN A 140 7.22 9.20 -7.78
C ASN A 140 8.52 9.37 -6.99
N TRP A 141 9.12 8.29 -6.52
CA TRP A 141 10.27 8.33 -5.62
C TRP A 141 11.57 8.59 -6.35
N LEU A 142 11.78 7.96 -7.51
CA LEU A 142 13.04 8.00 -8.24
C LEU A 142 13.01 8.96 -9.42
N LYS A 143 11.86 9.61 -9.69
CA LYS A 143 11.65 10.45 -10.86
C LYS A 143 11.91 9.71 -12.18
N ALA A 144 11.65 8.39 -12.19
CA ALA A 144 11.84 7.56 -13.36
C ALA A 144 10.92 8.03 -14.50
N SER A 145 11.45 8.03 -15.71
CA SER A 145 10.64 8.36 -16.88
C SER A 145 9.86 7.12 -17.34
N VAL A 146 8.55 7.21 -17.42
CA VAL A 146 7.67 6.13 -17.93
C VAL A 146 8.15 5.58 -19.28
N SER A 147 8.59 6.46 -20.20
CA SER A 147 9.06 6.05 -21.51
C SER A 147 10.45 5.40 -21.52
N LYS A 148 11.16 5.41 -20.40
CA LYS A 148 12.47 4.75 -20.22
C LYS A 148 12.39 3.52 -19.32
N ASP A 149 11.36 3.42 -18.49
CA ASP A 149 11.07 2.26 -17.64
C ASP A 149 10.69 1.05 -18.49
N SER A 150 11.08 -0.16 -18.09
CA SER A 150 10.80 -1.39 -18.83
C SER A 150 9.30 -1.64 -18.98
N PHE A 151 8.57 -1.63 -17.86
CA PHE A 151 7.13 -1.84 -17.86
C PHE A 151 6.38 -0.64 -18.49
N GLY A 152 6.84 0.58 -18.25
CA GLY A 152 6.28 1.77 -18.89
C GLY A 152 6.38 1.74 -20.40
N LYS A 153 7.51 1.30 -20.97
CA LYS A 153 7.66 1.08 -22.42
C LYS A 153 6.71 0.02 -22.94
N ALA A 154 6.59 -1.11 -22.21
CA ALA A 154 5.69 -2.19 -22.59
C ALA A 154 4.24 -1.72 -22.60
N ALA A 155 3.79 -0.97 -21.58
CA ALA A 155 2.44 -0.41 -21.51
C ALA A 155 2.15 0.55 -22.65
N LEU A 156 3.07 1.48 -22.96
CA LEU A 156 2.92 2.40 -24.09
C LEU A 156 2.90 1.66 -25.44
N ALA A 157 3.75 0.65 -25.62
CA ALA A 157 3.80 -0.18 -26.83
C ALA A 157 2.53 -1.02 -27.01
N ALA A 158 1.93 -1.50 -25.92
CA ALA A 158 0.64 -2.20 -25.91
C ALA A 158 -0.56 -1.27 -26.21
N GLY A 159 -0.35 0.04 -26.28
CA GLY A 159 -1.39 1.01 -26.60
C GLY A 159 -2.08 1.65 -25.39
N VAL A 160 -1.53 1.50 -24.17
CA VAL A 160 -2.00 2.25 -23.01
C VAL A 160 -1.55 3.71 -23.17
N PRO A 161 -2.48 4.69 -23.23
CA PRO A 161 -2.10 6.08 -23.40
C PRO A 161 -1.31 6.60 -22.21
N ARG A 162 -0.31 7.42 -22.45
CA ARG A 162 0.47 8.08 -21.41
C ARG A 162 -0.42 8.81 -20.40
N LYS A 163 -1.44 9.52 -20.88
CA LYS A 163 -2.40 10.23 -20.02
C LYS A 163 -3.14 9.28 -19.06
N ALA A 164 -3.47 8.06 -19.49
CA ALA A 164 -4.09 7.07 -18.64
C ALA A 164 -3.12 6.61 -17.53
N LEU A 165 -1.86 6.29 -17.88
CA LEU A 165 -0.84 5.94 -16.88
C LEU A 165 -0.67 7.06 -15.84
N ASP A 166 -0.54 8.32 -16.30
CA ASP A 166 -0.39 9.46 -15.37
C ASP A 166 -1.60 9.62 -14.45
N SER A 167 -2.82 9.32 -14.94
CA SER A 167 -4.03 9.36 -14.11
C SER A 167 -4.11 8.17 -13.14
N TRP A 168 -3.60 7.01 -13.49
CA TRP A 168 -3.62 5.81 -12.64
C TRP A 168 -2.57 5.84 -11.52
N PHE A 169 -1.54 6.66 -11.63
CA PHE A 169 -0.50 6.79 -10.57
C PHE A 169 -1.01 7.37 -9.25
N VAL A 170 -2.22 7.90 -9.21
CA VAL A 170 -2.85 8.40 -7.99
C VAL A 170 -3.95 7.47 -7.49
N ASP A 171 -3.94 6.22 -7.96
CA ASP A 171 -4.88 5.16 -7.57
C ASP A 171 -6.36 5.57 -7.67
N PRO A 172 -6.84 6.02 -8.83
CA PRO A 172 -8.26 6.35 -8.99
C PRO A 172 -9.12 5.09 -8.95
N ARG A 173 -10.39 5.28 -8.65
CA ARG A 173 -11.37 4.24 -8.89
C ARG A 173 -11.64 4.13 -10.39
N VAL A 174 -11.40 2.96 -10.94
CA VAL A 174 -11.63 2.64 -12.34
C VAL A 174 -12.64 1.51 -12.47
N ARG A 175 -13.17 1.32 -13.64
CA ARG A 175 -14.04 0.20 -13.99
C ARG A 175 -13.36 -0.64 -15.06
N VAL A 176 -13.24 -1.92 -14.85
CA VAL A 176 -12.94 -2.89 -15.89
C VAL A 176 -14.23 -3.18 -16.64
N LYS A 177 -14.16 -3.34 -17.95
CA LYS A 177 -15.33 -3.55 -18.83
C LYS A 177 -16.24 -4.66 -18.29
N GLY A 178 -17.45 -4.28 -17.90
CA GLY A 178 -18.45 -5.19 -17.37
C GLY A 178 -18.31 -5.54 -15.87
N GLY A 179 -17.35 -4.92 -15.15
CA GLY A 179 -17.10 -5.13 -13.73
C GLY A 179 -17.55 -3.97 -12.83
N GLU A 180 -17.35 -4.12 -11.54
CA GLU A 180 -17.54 -3.05 -10.57
C GLU A 180 -16.34 -2.07 -10.57
N ALA A 181 -16.58 -0.86 -10.09
CA ALA A 181 -15.52 0.13 -9.96
C ALA A 181 -14.71 -0.13 -8.67
N GLY A 182 -13.38 -0.17 -8.79
CA GLY A 182 -12.45 -0.37 -7.69
C GLY A 182 -11.18 0.46 -7.84
N SER A 183 -10.31 0.46 -6.84
CA SER A 183 -8.95 0.98 -6.93
C SER A 183 -8.22 0.32 -8.09
N VAL A 184 -7.51 1.09 -8.89
CA VAL A 184 -6.75 0.51 -10.01
C VAL A 184 -5.61 -0.37 -9.51
N PHE A 185 -5.01 -0.04 -8.38
CA PHE A 185 -3.95 -0.86 -7.79
C PHE A 185 -4.51 -2.17 -7.23
N ASP A 186 -5.63 -2.14 -6.51
CA ASP A 186 -6.29 -3.35 -6.01
C ASP A 186 -6.71 -4.29 -7.14
N MET A 187 -7.20 -3.74 -8.26
CA MET A 187 -7.63 -4.54 -9.41
C MET A 187 -6.48 -5.23 -10.17
N LEU A 188 -5.27 -4.72 -10.02
CA LEU A 188 -4.08 -5.23 -10.67
C LEU A 188 -3.13 -5.94 -9.69
N GLU A 189 -3.55 -6.04 -8.41
CA GLU A 189 -2.75 -6.65 -7.35
C GLU A 189 -2.37 -8.09 -7.72
N ASP A 190 -1.12 -8.45 -7.45
CA ASP A 190 -0.52 -9.77 -7.67
C ASP A 190 -0.49 -10.28 -9.12
N LEU A 191 -0.83 -9.45 -10.09
CA LEU A 191 -0.71 -9.81 -11.50
C LEU A 191 0.74 -9.70 -11.99
N ASP A 192 1.16 -10.67 -12.78
CA ASP A 192 2.42 -10.60 -13.52
C ASP A 192 2.37 -9.54 -14.64
N ALA A 193 3.50 -9.19 -15.25
CA ALA A 193 3.58 -8.05 -16.16
C ALA A 193 2.66 -8.14 -17.39
N ASP A 194 2.54 -9.31 -17.99
CA ASP A 194 1.69 -9.57 -19.15
C ASP A 194 0.20 -9.58 -18.78
N GLU A 195 -0.17 -10.18 -17.65
CA GLU A 195 -1.52 -10.17 -17.10
C GLU A 195 -1.96 -8.76 -16.71
N CYS A 196 -1.06 -8.01 -16.06
CA CYS A 196 -1.27 -6.61 -15.70
C CYS A 196 -1.51 -5.75 -16.95
N LEU A 197 -0.69 -5.91 -18.00
CA LEU A 197 -0.89 -5.21 -19.29
C LEU A 197 -2.23 -5.57 -19.92
N ALA A 198 -2.59 -6.85 -19.95
CA ALA A 198 -3.86 -7.31 -20.49
C ALA A 198 -5.05 -6.70 -19.72
N ALA A 199 -5.00 -6.71 -18.42
CA ALA A 199 -6.03 -6.11 -17.55
C ALA A 199 -6.14 -4.59 -17.78
N MET A 200 -5.02 -3.86 -17.82
CA MET A 200 -4.98 -2.42 -18.05
C MET A 200 -5.66 -2.02 -19.37
N LEU A 201 -5.58 -2.85 -20.42
CA LEU A 201 -6.22 -2.59 -21.70
C LEU A 201 -7.76 -2.71 -21.64
N THR A 202 -8.29 -3.39 -20.64
CA THR A 202 -9.75 -3.56 -20.44
C THR A 202 -10.36 -2.48 -19.53
N ILE A 203 -9.55 -1.63 -18.91
CA ILE A 203 -10.05 -0.52 -18.07
C ILE A 203 -10.81 0.47 -18.96
N GLU A 204 -12.05 0.77 -18.55
CA GLU A 204 -12.88 1.78 -19.23
C GLU A 204 -12.20 3.14 -19.12
N ARG A 205 -12.13 3.84 -20.25
CA ARG A 205 -11.54 5.18 -20.37
C ARG A 205 -12.66 6.19 -20.52
N GLU A 206 -12.65 7.19 -19.65
CA GLU A 206 -13.49 8.37 -19.80
C GLU A 206 -12.99 9.28 -20.92
#